data_d87f852aa28f68ec8cb3d85e2e82e18c
#
_entry.id   d87f852aa28f68ec8cb3d85e2e82e18c
#
_cell.length_a   1.000
_cell.length_b   1.000
_cell.length_c   1.000
_cell.angle_alpha   90.00
_cell.angle_beta   90.00
_cell.angle_gamma   90.00
#
_symmetry.space_group_name_H-M   'P 1'
#
loop_
_entity.id
_entity.type
_entity.pdbx_description
1 polymer ?
#
loop_
_entity_poly.entity_id
_entity_poly.type
_entity_poly.pdbx_seq_one_letter_code
_entity_poly.pdbx_strand_id
1 'polypeptide(L)'
;MPDLSGKAALVTGCASGIGAATVRRLAADGARVFGTDLDEAKGRALCEEVGARFAVQDVSDRALWPEIVGKVVEAFGRLDILVNNAGMVTGKSIGEVDDDTWDRVLAVNLTGTMAGCRAAISAMKDNPGGAKGSIINIASTTAMAPLPTDVGYSASKGAVRVLSKSVATWCAKQGHAIRCNTVIPGATETGILDAAEVDMPGLKAAVAATSPMNRLADPAETAAAIAFLASDECPFMTGAEMLVDGGALSIHPGF
;
A
#
# COMPACT_ATOMS: atom_id res chain seq x y z
N MET A 1 -2.43 -18.77 9.89
CA MET A 1 -1.90 -17.40 9.58
C MET A 1 -0.61 -17.64 8.80
N PRO A 2 -0.31 -16.79 7.80
CA PRO A 2 0.95 -16.91 7.05
C PRO A 2 2.15 -16.89 8.00
N ASP A 3 3.16 -17.72 7.72
CA ASP A 3 4.43 -17.66 8.44
C ASP A 3 5.40 -16.73 7.70
N LEU A 4 5.75 -15.61 8.33
CA LEU A 4 6.70 -14.63 7.82
C LEU A 4 8.01 -14.61 8.60
N SER A 5 8.26 -15.64 9.42
CA SER A 5 9.46 -15.76 10.22
C SER A 5 10.73 -15.63 9.35
N GLY A 6 11.66 -14.80 9.82
CA GLY A 6 12.92 -14.52 9.12
C GLY A 6 12.82 -13.55 7.95
N LYS A 7 11.63 -13.15 7.50
CA LYS A 7 11.45 -12.13 6.46
C LYS A 7 11.64 -10.72 7.01
N ALA A 8 12.13 -9.81 6.17
CA ALA A 8 12.25 -8.38 6.43
C ALA A 8 11.23 -7.63 5.57
N ALA A 9 10.43 -6.78 6.18
CA ALA A 9 9.36 -6.03 5.52
C ALA A 9 9.57 -4.51 5.67
N LEU A 10 9.34 -3.77 4.59
CA LEU A 10 9.23 -2.30 4.58
C LEU A 10 7.77 -1.93 4.28
N VAL A 11 7.16 -1.12 5.14
CA VAL A 11 5.78 -0.64 5.00
C VAL A 11 5.76 0.89 5.02
N THR A 12 5.28 1.53 3.96
CA THR A 12 5.14 2.99 3.89
C THR A 12 3.76 3.45 4.31
N GLY A 13 3.65 4.67 4.87
CA GLY A 13 2.37 5.17 5.40
C GLY A 13 1.92 4.39 6.62
N CYS A 14 2.85 4.05 7.52
CA CYS A 14 2.62 3.13 8.63
C CYS A 14 1.90 3.75 9.82
N ALA A 15 1.80 5.08 9.91
CA ALA A 15 1.31 5.75 11.11
C ALA A 15 -0.20 5.62 11.34
N SER A 16 -0.98 5.18 10.33
CA SER A 16 -2.44 5.08 10.45
C SER A 16 -3.06 4.05 9.50
N GLY A 17 -4.35 3.78 9.68
CA GLY A 17 -5.20 3.02 8.76
C GLY A 17 -4.63 1.67 8.34
N ILE A 18 -4.68 1.38 7.05
CA ILE A 18 -4.22 0.12 6.46
C ILE A 18 -2.72 -0.12 6.71
N GLY A 19 -1.90 0.95 6.66
CA GLY A 19 -0.47 0.85 6.94
C GLY A 19 -0.18 0.40 8.36
N ALA A 20 -0.85 0.99 9.35
CA ALA A 20 -0.70 0.62 10.76
C ALA A 20 -1.17 -0.82 11.03
N ALA A 21 -2.33 -1.20 10.48
CA ALA A 21 -2.82 -2.57 10.57
C ALA A 21 -1.87 -3.57 9.90
N THR A 22 -1.25 -3.17 8.78
CA THR A 22 -0.26 -4.00 8.07
C THR A 22 1.00 -4.22 8.91
N VAL A 23 1.53 -3.16 9.52
CA VAL A 23 2.71 -3.28 10.42
C VAL A 23 2.42 -4.26 11.56
N ARG A 24 1.28 -4.09 12.26
CA ARG A 24 0.87 -5.01 13.34
C ARG A 24 0.73 -6.45 12.84
N ARG A 25 0.09 -6.63 11.69
CA ARG A 25 -0.16 -7.96 11.13
C ARG A 25 1.12 -8.66 10.71
N LEU A 26 2.01 -8.00 9.96
CA LEU A 26 3.26 -8.62 9.52
C LEU A 26 4.18 -8.94 10.70
N ALA A 27 4.24 -8.07 11.72
CA ALA A 27 4.99 -8.34 12.94
C ALA A 27 4.42 -9.55 13.71
N ALA A 28 3.10 -9.64 13.85
CA ALA A 28 2.42 -10.77 14.51
C ALA A 28 2.63 -12.09 13.75
N ASP A 29 2.75 -12.05 12.41
CA ASP A 29 3.05 -13.21 11.56
C ASP A 29 4.57 -13.53 11.52
N GLY A 30 5.42 -12.83 12.32
CA GLY A 30 6.84 -13.15 12.53
C GLY A 30 7.83 -12.36 11.65
N ALA A 31 7.39 -11.41 10.85
CA ALA A 31 8.29 -10.56 10.07
C ALA A 31 9.01 -9.53 10.94
N ARG A 32 10.25 -9.20 10.58
CA ARG A 32 10.94 -8.00 11.08
C ARG A 32 10.49 -6.81 10.24
N VAL A 33 9.80 -5.88 10.85
CA VAL A 33 9.14 -4.79 10.13
C VAL A 33 9.91 -3.47 10.30
N PHE A 34 10.02 -2.74 9.20
CA PHE A 34 10.49 -1.36 9.15
C PHE A 34 9.32 -0.50 8.61
N GLY A 35 8.80 0.39 9.43
CA GLY A 35 7.74 1.32 9.06
C GLY A 35 8.30 2.68 8.64
N THR A 36 7.66 3.35 7.70
CA THR A 36 7.95 4.74 7.37
C THR A 36 6.68 5.57 7.23
N ASP A 37 6.76 6.84 7.63
CA ASP A 37 5.66 7.81 7.52
C ASP A 37 6.22 9.24 7.60
N LEU A 38 5.38 10.23 7.29
CA LEU A 38 5.65 11.65 7.59
C LEU A 38 5.32 12.00 9.05
N ASP A 39 4.31 11.34 9.65
CA ASP A 39 3.94 11.52 11.06
C ASP A 39 4.91 10.71 11.94
N GLU A 40 6.02 11.38 12.33
CA GLU A 40 7.06 10.75 13.14
C GLU A 40 6.52 10.26 14.48
N ALA A 41 5.67 11.03 15.13
CA ALA A 41 5.19 10.69 16.47
C ALA A 41 4.35 9.42 16.47
N LYS A 42 3.35 9.33 15.59
CA LYS A 42 2.49 8.15 15.49
C LYS A 42 3.22 6.95 14.91
N GLY A 43 4.04 7.16 13.88
CA GLY A 43 4.80 6.07 13.25
C GLY A 43 5.79 5.43 14.22
N ARG A 44 6.52 6.24 15.00
CA ARG A 44 7.46 5.76 16.03
C ARG A 44 6.73 5.00 17.13
N ALA A 45 5.66 5.57 17.69
CA ALA A 45 4.88 4.93 18.74
C ALA A 45 4.33 3.55 18.32
N LEU A 46 3.77 3.46 17.10
CA LEU A 46 3.30 2.19 16.55
C LEU A 46 4.42 1.16 16.39
N CYS A 47 5.55 1.58 15.82
CA CYS A 47 6.66 0.66 15.57
C CYS A 47 7.27 0.16 16.90
N GLU A 48 7.37 1.01 17.92
CA GLU A 48 7.80 0.62 19.27
C GLU A 48 6.83 -0.38 19.91
N GLU A 49 5.52 -0.19 19.75
CA GLU A 49 4.47 -1.10 20.27
C GLU A 49 4.68 -2.55 19.80
N VAL A 50 5.11 -2.74 18.55
CA VAL A 50 5.24 -4.08 17.94
C VAL A 50 6.68 -4.54 17.77
N GLY A 51 7.67 -3.81 18.30
CA GLY A 51 9.08 -4.14 18.15
C GLY A 51 9.64 -3.92 16.74
N ALA A 52 8.99 -3.07 15.94
CA ALA A 52 9.43 -2.69 14.60
C ALA A 52 10.44 -1.53 14.63
N ARG A 53 11.11 -1.27 13.51
CA ARG A 53 11.94 -0.08 13.29
C ARG A 53 11.13 1.00 12.57
N PHE A 54 11.55 2.26 12.73
CA PHE A 54 10.89 3.41 12.10
C PHE A 54 11.90 4.42 11.55
N ALA A 55 11.52 5.05 10.43
CA ALA A 55 12.16 6.27 9.94
C ALA A 55 11.12 7.22 9.30
N VAL A 56 11.39 8.52 9.37
CA VAL A 56 10.62 9.52 8.62
C VAL A 56 10.94 9.40 7.14
N GLN A 57 9.90 9.38 6.29
CA GLN A 57 10.06 9.34 4.84
C GLN A 57 8.94 10.09 4.14
N ASP A 58 9.29 11.04 3.29
CA ASP A 58 8.42 11.49 2.19
C ASP A 58 8.63 10.57 0.99
N VAL A 59 7.62 9.74 0.66
CA VAL A 59 7.72 8.79 -0.46
C VAL A 59 7.83 9.49 -1.82
N SER A 60 7.44 10.76 -1.93
CA SER A 60 7.56 11.56 -3.16
C SER A 60 9.01 11.98 -3.43
N ASP A 61 9.84 12.06 -2.40
CA ASP A 61 11.28 12.29 -2.56
C ASP A 61 11.98 11.00 -2.99
N ARG A 62 12.24 10.92 -4.29
CA ARG A 62 12.88 9.75 -4.90
C ARG A 62 14.31 9.52 -4.42
N ALA A 63 15.00 10.55 -3.94
CA ALA A 63 16.38 10.45 -3.45
C ALA A 63 16.47 9.74 -2.09
N LEU A 64 15.41 9.79 -1.27
CA LEU A 64 15.35 9.11 0.03
C LEU A 64 15.21 7.58 -0.08
N TRP A 65 14.67 7.05 -1.17
CA TRP A 65 14.37 5.63 -1.28
C TRP A 65 15.59 4.70 -1.14
N PRO A 66 16.74 4.97 -1.80
CA PRO A 66 17.95 4.17 -1.59
C PRO A 66 18.44 4.19 -0.14
N GLU A 67 18.33 5.34 0.54
CA GLU A 67 18.71 5.48 1.94
C GLU A 67 17.80 4.65 2.86
N ILE A 68 16.49 4.75 2.69
CA ILE A 68 15.51 4.00 3.49
C ILE A 68 15.70 2.49 3.30
N VAL A 69 15.81 2.02 2.05
CA VAL A 69 16.07 0.60 1.76
C VAL A 69 17.42 0.16 2.34
N GLY A 70 18.44 1.02 2.28
CA GLY A 70 19.73 0.77 2.91
C GLY A 70 19.61 0.57 4.42
N LYS A 71 18.84 1.40 5.12
CA LYS A 71 18.55 1.25 6.57
C LYS A 71 17.85 -0.08 6.89
N VAL A 72 16.93 -0.54 6.01
CA VAL A 72 16.27 -1.85 6.18
C VAL A 72 17.29 -2.98 6.06
N VAL A 73 18.14 -2.93 5.02
CA VAL A 73 19.17 -3.96 4.80
C VAL A 73 20.23 -3.93 5.91
N GLU A 74 20.64 -2.77 6.38
CA GLU A 74 21.53 -2.64 7.53
C GLU A 74 20.92 -3.25 8.80
N ALA A 75 19.65 -2.98 9.07
CA ALA A 75 18.96 -3.46 10.27
C ALA A 75 18.69 -4.96 10.25
N PHE A 76 18.39 -5.53 9.07
CA PHE A 76 17.84 -6.87 8.95
C PHE A 76 18.64 -7.82 8.05
N GLY A 77 19.66 -7.33 7.33
CA GLY A 77 20.50 -8.10 6.41
C GLY A 77 19.83 -8.43 5.06
N ARG A 78 18.58 -8.01 4.85
CA ARG A 78 17.77 -8.32 3.67
C ARG A 78 16.52 -7.45 3.57
N LEU A 79 15.89 -7.46 2.39
CA LEU A 79 14.52 -6.96 2.18
C LEU A 79 13.71 -8.01 1.41
N ASP A 80 12.64 -8.53 1.99
CA ASP A 80 11.80 -9.58 1.38
C ASP A 80 10.43 -9.05 0.95
N ILE A 81 9.90 -8.06 1.67
CA ILE A 81 8.55 -7.58 1.50
C ILE A 81 8.59 -6.06 1.41
N LEU A 82 7.99 -5.50 0.34
CA LEU A 82 7.68 -4.08 0.26
C LEU A 82 6.17 -3.90 0.19
N VAL A 83 5.61 -3.06 1.07
CA VAL A 83 4.22 -2.60 0.99
C VAL A 83 4.21 -1.11 0.70
N ASN A 84 3.93 -0.73 -0.55
CA ASN A 84 3.70 0.65 -0.96
C ASN A 84 2.26 1.03 -0.60
N ASN A 85 2.07 1.47 0.65
CA ASN A 85 0.76 1.85 1.17
C ASN A 85 0.58 3.37 1.28
N ALA A 86 1.64 4.14 1.48
CA ALA A 86 1.57 5.60 1.56
C ALA A 86 0.79 6.18 0.38
N GLY A 87 -0.13 7.08 0.66
CA GLY A 87 -0.95 7.72 -0.34
C GLY A 87 -1.75 8.88 0.24
N MET A 88 -2.22 9.74 -0.65
CA MET A 88 -3.07 10.88 -0.31
C MET A 88 -4.27 10.98 -1.24
N VAL A 89 -5.33 11.55 -0.73
CA VAL A 89 -6.54 11.99 -1.44
C VAL A 89 -6.55 13.50 -1.51
N THR A 90 -7.24 14.06 -2.48
CA THR A 90 -7.31 15.52 -2.64
C THR A 90 -8.73 16.08 -2.52
N GLY A 91 -9.75 15.27 -2.82
CA GLY A 91 -11.14 15.70 -2.86
C GLY A 91 -11.41 16.76 -3.93
N LYS A 92 -10.60 16.84 -5.01
CA LYS A 92 -10.71 17.82 -6.07
C LYS A 92 -11.23 17.21 -7.36
N SER A 93 -12.38 17.72 -7.82
CA SER A 93 -12.94 17.39 -9.13
C SER A 93 -12.09 17.98 -10.26
N ILE A 94 -12.40 17.61 -11.52
CA ILE A 94 -11.69 18.14 -12.70
C ILE A 94 -11.81 19.67 -12.85
N GLY A 95 -12.86 20.26 -12.30
CA GLY A 95 -13.06 21.73 -12.32
C GLY A 95 -12.37 22.48 -11.17
N GLU A 96 -11.80 21.75 -10.19
CA GLU A 96 -11.24 22.34 -8.96
C GLU A 96 -9.75 22.00 -8.76
N VAL A 97 -9.26 20.95 -9.43
CA VAL A 97 -7.86 20.55 -9.31
C VAL A 97 -6.96 21.56 -10.02
N ASP A 98 -6.00 22.11 -9.30
CA ASP A 98 -4.90 22.89 -9.86
C ASP A 98 -3.69 21.98 -10.18
N ASP A 99 -2.72 22.52 -10.94
CA ASP A 99 -1.55 21.79 -11.39
C ASP A 99 -0.68 21.31 -10.21
N ASP A 100 -0.52 22.14 -9.17
CA ASP A 100 0.29 21.78 -7.99
C ASP A 100 -0.35 20.63 -7.21
N THR A 101 -1.66 20.66 -7.03
CA THR A 101 -2.42 19.56 -6.38
C THR A 101 -2.33 18.28 -7.20
N TRP A 102 -2.49 18.37 -8.54
CA TRP A 102 -2.35 17.25 -9.45
C TRP A 102 -0.95 16.64 -9.38
N ASP A 103 0.08 17.45 -9.52
CA ASP A 103 1.47 16.99 -9.49
C ASP A 103 1.81 16.35 -8.14
N ARG A 104 1.34 16.92 -7.03
CA ARG A 104 1.58 16.37 -5.69
C ARG A 104 0.93 15.01 -5.49
N VAL A 105 -0.32 14.80 -5.89
CA VAL A 105 -0.96 13.49 -5.75
C VAL A 105 -0.28 12.43 -6.62
N LEU A 106 0.15 12.78 -7.82
CA LEU A 106 0.92 11.87 -8.66
C LEU A 106 2.31 11.59 -8.08
N ALA A 107 2.97 12.60 -7.54
CA ALA A 107 4.29 12.43 -6.91
C ALA A 107 4.23 11.44 -5.74
N VAL A 108 3.24 11.55 -4.86
CA VAL A 108 3.06 10.65 -3.71
C VAL A 108 2.58 9.28 -4.17
N ASN A 109 1.40 9.21 -4.83
CA ASN A 109 0.70 7.95 -5.05
C ASN A 109 1.33 7.07 -6.13
N LEU A 110 1.87 7.68 -7.19
CA LEU A 110 2.40 6.96 -8.35
C LEU A 110 3.92 6.96 -8.39
N THR A 111 4.53 8.16 -8.38
CA THR A 111 5.99 8.27 -8.51
C THR A 111 6.69 7.65 -7.30
N GLY A 112 6.16 7.87 -6.09
CA GLY A 112 6.63 7.23 -4.86
C GLY A 112 6.55 5.70 -4.93
N THR A 113 5.40 5.17 -5.37
CA THR A 113 5.22 3.72 -5.57
C THR A 113 6.24 3.15 -6.58
N MET A 114 6.44 3.83 -7.71
CA MET A 114 7.45 3.42 -8.71
C MET A 114 8.87 3.44 -8.12
N ALA A 115 9.22 4.50 -7.38
CA ALA A 115 10.53 4.63 -6.76
C ALA A 115 10.77 3.53 -5.72
N GLY A 116 9.73 3.21 -4.92
CA GLY A 116 9.74 2.10 -3.98
C GLY A 116 9.97 0.75 -4.65
N CYS A 117 9.22 0.45 -5.71
CA CYS A 117 9.41 -0.78 -6.47
C CYS A 117 10.86 -0.90 -6.99
N ARG A 118 11.40 0.19 -7.57
CA ARG A 118 12.77 0.21 -8.10
C ARG A 118 13.82 -0.01 -7.01
N ALA A 119 13.70 0.66 -5.89
CA ALA A 119 14.64 0.54 -4.78
C ALA A 119 14.57 -0.85 -4.13
N ALA A 120 13.35 -1.37 -3.90
CA ALA A 120 13.17 -2.70 -3.34
C ALA A 120 13.72 -3.80 -4.25
N ILE A 121 13.46 -3.76 -5.56
CA ILE A 121 14.00 -4.72 -6.52
C ILE A 121 15.53 -4.71 -6.48
N SER A 122 16.15 -3.52 -6.39
CA SER A 122 17.61 -3.41 -6.29
C SER A 122 18.16 -4.16 -5.07
N ALA A 123 17.52 -4.04 -3.90
CA ALA A 123 17.93 -4.76 -2.70
C ALA A 123 17.56 -6.26 -2.76
N MET A 124 16.34 -6.59 -3.21
CA MET A 124 15.85 -7.97 -3.27
C MET A 124 16.68 -8.86 -4.19
N LYS A 125 17.31 -8.30 -5.23
CA LYS A 125 18.22 -9.04 -6.12
C LYS A 125 19.43 -9.61 -5.37
N ASP A 126 19.89 -8.88 -4.36
CA ASP A 126 21.09 -9.21 -3.60
C ASP A 126 20.79 -9.94 -2.28
N ASN A 127 19.54 -10.37 -2.09
CA ASN A 127 19.13 -11.11 -0.90
C ASN A 127 19.93 -12.42 -0.72
N PRO A 128 20.29 -12.77 0.51
CA PRO A 128 20.80 -14.11 0.82
C PRO A 128 19.82 -15.18 0.33
N GLY A 129 20.31 -16.11 -0.51
CA GLY A 129 19.48 -17.17 -1.11
C GLY A 129 18.88 -16.84 -2.47
N GLY A 130 19.27 -15.70 -3.07
CA GLY A 130 18.92 -15.29 -4.43
C GLY A 130 17.85 -14.23 -4.52
N ALA A 131 17.60 -13.78 -5.75
CA ALA A 131 16.66 -12.71 -6.08
C ALA A 131 15.21 -13.13 -5.82
N LYS A 132 14.73 -12.94 -4.59
CA LYS A 132 13.38 -13.32 -4.13
C LYS A 132 12.75 -12.21 -3.30
N GLY A 133 11.45 -11.98 -3.51
CA GLY A 133 10.69 -11.01 -2.71
C GLY A 133 9.22 -10.90 -3.11
N SER A 134 8.47 -10.11 -2.34
CA SER A 134 7.07 -9.77 -2.63
C SER A 134 6.86 -8.26 -2.50
N ILE A 135 6.39 -7.64 -3.57
CA ILE A 135 5.99 -6.23 -3.62
C ILE A 135 4.47 -6.18 -3.65
N ILE A 136 3.88 -5.44 -2.73
CA ILE A 136 2.44 -5.22 -2.65
C ILE A 136 2.17 -3.73 -2.76
N ASN A 137 1.48 -3.33 -3.83
CA ASN A 137 1.09 -1.95 -4.07
C ASN A 137 -0.38 -1.76 -3.72
N ILE A 138 -0.70 -0.72 -2.97
CA ILE A 138 -2.08 -0.42 -2.58
C ILE A 138 -2.71 0.53 -3.59
N ALA A 139 -3.67 0.00 -4.34
CA ALA A 139 -4.54 0.79 -5.22
C ALA A 139 -5.81 1.24 -4.49
N SER A 140 -6.95 1.19 -5.14
CA SER A 140 -8.28 1.52 -4.62
C SER A 140 -9.34 1.04 -5.60
N THR A 141 -10.57 0.82 -5.15
CA THR A 141 -11.73 0.63 -6.04
C THR A 141 -11.91 1.80 -7.01
N THR A 142 -11.47 3.01 -6.64
CA THR A 142 -11.49 4.19 -7.52
C THR A 142 -10.60 4.05 -8.76
N ALA A 143 -9.68 3.11 -8.76
CA ALA A 143 -8.89 2.73 -9.93
C ALA A 143 -9.69 2.00 -11.03
N MET A 144 -10.92 1.57 -10.73
CA MET A 144 -11.83 0.83 -11.62
C MET A 144 -13.18 1.53 -11.77
N ALA A 145 -13.69 2.13 -10.69
CA ALA A 145 -14.88 2.96 -10.64
C ALA A 145 -14.48 4.34 -10.09
N PRO A 146 -14.05 5.28 -10.95
CA PRO A 146 -13.42 6.52 -10.53
C PRO A 146 -14.38 7.46 -9.81
N LEU A 147 -13.86 8.20 -8.82
CA LEU A 147 -14.60 9.25 -8.15
C LEU A 147 -14.57 10.55 -8.98
N PRO A 148 -15.72 11.11 -9.35
CA PRO A 148 -15.75 12.40 -10.05
C PRO A 148 -15.26 13.56 -9.17
N THR A 149 -15.27 13.37 -7.85
CA THR A 149 -14.82 14.33 -6.83
C THR A 149 -13.34 14.24 -6.49
N ASP A 150 -12.58 13.28 -7.05
CA ASP A 150 -11.12 13.18 -6.85
C ASP A 150 -10.43 12.57 -8.06
N VAL A 151 -10.24 13.43 -9.08
CA VAL A 151 -9.71 12.98 -10.37
C VAL A 151 -8.24 12.56 -10.28
N GLY A 152 -7.42 13.27 -9.52
CA GLY A 152 -6.00 12.98 -9.35
C GLY A 152 -5.77 11.65 -8.62
N TYR A 153 -6.50 11.43 -7.53
CA TYR A 153 -6.45 10.16 -6.80
C TYR A 153 -6.85 8.98 -7.69
N SER A 154 -8.00 9.07 -8.36
CA SER A 154 -8.50 8.02 -9.24
C SER A 154 -7.51 7.67 -10.36
N ALA A 155 -6.96 8.69 -11.03
CA ALA A 155 -5.95 8.52 -12.07
C ALA A 155 -4.68 7.86 -11.52
N SER A 156 -4.17 8.33 -10.36
CA SER A 156 -2.98 7.76 -9.73
C SER A 156 -3.15 6.28 -9.37
N LYS A 157 -4.31 5.91 -8.79
CA LYS A 157 -4.59 4.53 -8.38
C LYS A 157 -4.84 3.61 -9.59
N GLY A 158 -5.41 4.13 -10.68
CA GLY A 158 -5.47 3.44 -11.97
C GLY A 158 -4.07 3.13 -12.54
N ALA A 159 -3.18 4.12 -12.49
CA ALA A 159 -1.80 3.96 -12.94
C ALA A 159 -0.99 2.95 -12.09
N VAL A 160 -1.20 2.91 -10.76
CA VAL A 160 -0.55 1.93 -9.86
C VAL A 160 -0.89 0.50 -10.25
N ARG A 161 -2.12 0.20 -10.69
CA ARG A 161 -2.52 -1.13 -11.18
C ARG A 161 -1.69 -1.56 -12.39
N VAL A 162 -1.56 -0.68 -13.38
CA VAL A 162 -0.78 -0.98 -14.61
C VAL A 162 0.71 -1.06 -14.30
N LEU A 163 1.24 -0.16 -13.47
CA LEU A 163 2.62 -0.20 -12.99
C LEU A 163 2.96 -1.55 -12.34
N SER A 164 2.09 -2.05 -11.46
CA SER A 164 2.30 -3.31 -10.75
C SER A 164 2.44 -4.50 -11.71
N LYS A 165 1.61 -4.56 -12.76
CA LYS A 165 1.69 -5.60 -13.79
C LYS A 165 3.00 -5.49 -14.61
N SER A 166 3.41 -4.27 -14.93
CA SER A 166 4.68 -4.03 -15.63
C SER A 166 5.88 -4.46 -14.78
N VAL A 167 5.88 -4.15 -13.49
CA VAL A 167 6.93 -4.59 -12.54
C VAL A 167 6.95 -6.11 -12.43
N ALA A 168 5.79 -6.74 -12.25
CA ALA A 168 5.66 -8.19 -12.15
C ALA A 168 6.24 -8.92 -13.35
N THR A 169 5.83 -8.50 -14.55
CA THR A 169 6.28 -9.13 -15.80
C THR A 169 7.76 -8.86 -16.09
N TRP A 170 8.26 -7.68 -15.73
CA TRP A 170 9.68 -7.38 -15.87
C TRP A 170 10.52 -8.27 -14.94
N CYS A 171 10.19 -8.39 -13.66
CA CYS A 171 10.90 -9.26 -12.72
C CYS A 171 10.93 -10.72 -13.21
N ALA A 172 9.79 -11.24 -13.66
CA ALA A 172 9.71 -12.60 -14.18
C ALA A 172 10.60 -12.82 -15.42
N LYS A 173 10.62 -11.85 -16.36
CA LYS A 173 11.49 -11.92 -17.56
C LYS A 173 12.98 -11.82 -17.23
N GLN A 174 13.35 -11.19 -16.11
CA GLN A 174 14.74 -11.18 -15.62
C GLN A 174 15.13 -12.46 -14.87
N GLY A 175 14.23 -13.42 -14.70
CA GLY A 175 14.47 -14.63 -13.91
C GLY A 175 14.48 -14.38 -12.40
N HIS A 176 13.95 -13.24 -11.95
CA HIS A 176 13.84 -12.95 -10.51
C HIS A 176 12.57 -13.58 -9.93
N ALA A 177 12.70 -14.27 -8.79
CA ALA A 177 11.57 -14.76 -8.00
C ALA A 177 10.94 -13.62 -7.16
N ILE A 178 10.88 -12.41 -7.72
CA ILE A 178 10.26 -11.24 -7.11
C ILE A 178 8.86 -11.09 -7.70
N ARG A 179 7.85 -11.22 -6.84
CA ARG A 179 6.44 -11.04 -7.19
C ARG A 179 6.02 -9.58 -6.97
N CYS A 180 5.10 -9.10 -7.79
CA CYS A 180 4.48 -7.78 -7.58
C CYS A 180 2.98 -7.90 -7.80
N ASN A 181 2.19 -7.60 -6.77
CA ASN A 181 0.73 -7.69 -6.81
C ASN A 181 0.09 -6.39 -6.29
N THR A 182 -1.17 -6.21 -6.61
CA THR A 182 -1.95 -5.05 -6.19
C THR A 182 -3.06 -5.50 -5.25
N VAL A 183 -3.21 -4.83 -4.10
CA VAL A 183 -4.42 -4.90 -3.29
C VAL A 183 -5.29 -3.71 -3.64
N ILE A 184 -6.58 -3.96 -3.80
CA ILE A 184 -7.60 -2.95 -4.17
C ILE A 184 -8.62 -2.88 -3.04
N PRO A 185 -8.39 -2.02 -2.01
CA PRO A 185 -9.36 -1.83 -0.95
C PRO A 185 -10.59 -1.07 -1.45
N GLY A 186 -11.74 -1.42 -0.89
CA GLY A 186 -12.94 -0.59 -0.90
C GLY A 186 -12.93 0.42 0.23
N ALA A 187 -14.12 0.85 0.61
CA ALA A 187 -14.35 1.73 1.74
C ALA A 187 -13.81 1.12 3.04
N THR A 188 -12.76 1.71 3.59
CA THR A 188 -12.05 1.22 4.78
C THR A 188 -12.07 2.29 5.86
N GLU A 189 -12.31 1.90 7.11
CA GLU A 189 -12.28 2.81 8.25
C GLU A 189 -10.84 3.29 8.50
N THR A 190 -10.59 4.56 8.19
CA THR A 190 -9.26 5.17 8.28
C THR A 190 -9.37 6.59 8.80
N GLY A 191 -8.28 7.13 9.36
CA GLY A 191 -8.24 8.50 9.85
C GLY A 191 -8.59 9.57 8.79
N ILE A 192 -8.43 9.27 7.51
CA ILE A 192 -8.86 10.15 6.41
C ILE A 192 -10.38 10.28 6.42
N LEU A 193 -11.09 9.18 6.59
CA LEU A 193 -12.54 9.16 6.62
C LEU A 193 -13.08 9.75 7.93
N ASP A 194 -12.36 9.55 9.04
CA ASP A 194 -12.69 10.16 10.33
C ASP A 194 -12.64 11.70 10.26
N ALA A 195 -11.59 12.23 9.64
CA ALA A 195 -11.43 13.66 9.46
C ALA A 195 -12.52 14.23 8.54
N ALA A 196 -12.83 13.55 7.43
CA ALA A 196 -13.86 13.98 6.49
C ALA A 196 -15.29 13.93 7.08
N GLU A 197 -15.57 12.98 7.99
CA GLU A 197 -16.87 12.87 8.68
C GLU A 197 -17.16 14.11 9.55
N VAL A 198 -16.13 14.80 10.07
CA VAL A 198 -16.29 16.03 10.85
C VAL A 198 -16.90 17.14 10.00
N ASP A 199 -16.42 17.28 8.76
CA ASP A 199 -16.88 18.32 7.83
C ASP A 199 -18.16 17.91 7.08
N MET A 200 -18.39 16.61 6.94
CA MET A 200 -19.52 16.02 6.21
C MET A 200 -20.21 14.92 7.05
N PRO A 201 -21.04 15.30 8.05
CA PRO A 201 -21.75 14.31 8.88
C PRO A 201 -22.60 13.36 8.05
N GLY A 202 -22.46 12.04 8.31
CA GLY A 202 -23.13 10.98 7.57
C GLY A 202 -22.32 10.43 6.38
N LEU A 203 -21.12 10.98 6.12
CA LEU A 203 -20.25 10.49 5.06
C LEU A 203 -19.87 9.02 5.25
N LYS A 204 -19.52 8.60 6.47
CA LYS A 204 -19.18 7.20 6.76
C LYS A 204 -20.31 6.25 6.41
N ALA A 205 -21.54 6.60 6.76
CA ALA A 205 -22.71 5.80 6.43
C ALA A 205 -22.94 5.74 4.90
N ALA A 206 -22.81 6.87 4.20
CA ALA A 206 -22.94 6.93 2.75
C ALA A 206 -21.87 6.09 2.05
N VAL A 207 -20.62 6.17 2.52
CA VAL A 207 -19.50 5.40 1.98
C VAL A 207 -19.65 3.91 2.29
N ALA A 208 -20.13 3.54 3.49
CA ALA A 208 -20.43 2.15 3.86
C ALA A 208 -21.49 1.52 2.93
N ALA A 209 -22.50 2.30 2.55
CA ALA A 209 -23.58 1.86 1.65
C ALA A 209 -23.11 1.63 0.19
N THR A 210 -21.89 2.03 -0.19
CA THR A 210 -21.34 1.73 -1.52
C THR A 210 -20.95 0.26 -1.70
N SER A 211 -20.89 -0.49 -0.61
CA SER A 211 -20.56 -1.93 -0.61
C SER A 211 -21.80 -2.75 -0.29
N PRO A 212 -22.05 -3.89 -0.97
CA PRO A 212 -23.10 -4.83 -0.63
C PRO A 212 -23.07 -5.33 0.80
N MET A 213 -21.89 -5.38 1.44
CA MET A 213 -21.75 -5.74 2.85
C MET A 213 -22.24 -4.63 3.79
N ASN A 214 -22.57 -3.45 3.27
CA ASN A 214 -23.17 -2.29 3.96
C ASN A 214 -22.42 -1.89 5.24
N ARG A 215 -21.09 -1.93 5.18
CA ARG A 215 -20.19 -1.49 6.25
C ARG A 215 -18.86 -1.04 5.68
N LEU A 216 -18.12 -0.29 6.46
CA LEU A 216 -16.70 -0.05 6.21
C LEU A 216 -15.91 -1.33 6.52
N ALA A 217 -14.84 -1.56 5.79
CA ALA A 217 -13.87 -2.59 6.14
C ALA A 217 -13.03 -2.14 7.34
N ASP A 218 -12.72 -3.07 8.24
CA ASP A 218 -11.65 -2.85 9.21
C ASP A 218 -10.30 -2.87 8.45
N PRO A 219 -9.36 -1.93 8.72
CA PRO A 219 -8.02 -1.98 8.14
C PRO A 219 -7.30 -3.33 8.27
N ALA A 220 -7.60 -4.09 9.33
CA ALA A 220 -7.05 -5.43 9.53
C ALA A 220 -7.51 -6.44 8.46
N GLU A 221 -8.69 -6.25 7.84
CA GLU A 221 -9.17 -7.12 6.75
C GLU A 221 -8.30 -6.94 5.48
N THR A 222 -7.92 -5.69 5.18
CA THR A 222 -6.97 -5.41 4.09
C THR A 222 -5.56 -5.91 4.44
N ALA A 223 -5.12 -5.72 5.69
CA ALA A 223 -3.83 -6.21 6.15
C ALA A 223 -3.70 -7.75 6.07
N ALA A 224 -4.81 -8.50 6.23
CA ALA A 224 -4.83 -9.95 6.05
C ALA A 224 -4.53 -10.35 4.60
N ALA A 225 -5.12 -9.65 3.61
CA ALA A 225 -4.82 -9.87 2.20
C ALA A 225 -3.36 -9.51 1.85
N ILE A 226 -2.84 -8.42 2.43
CA ILE A 226 -1.43 -8.03 2.28
C ILE A 226 -0.51 -9.11 2.83
N ALA A 227 -0.78 -9.65 4.04
CA ALA A 227 0.02 -10.69 4.66
C ALA A 227 0.03 -11.99 3.83
N PHE A 228 -1.12 -12.39 3.24
CA PHE A 228 -1.19 -13.51 2.32
C PHE A 228 -0.29 -13.30 1.10
N LEU A 229 -0.37 -12.14 0.44
CA LEU A 229 0.47 -11.82 -0.71
C LEU A 229 1.96 -11.70 -0.35
N ALA A 230 2.29 -11.32 0.88
CA ALA A 230 3.66 -11.25 1.40
C ALA A 230 4.26 -12.63 1.66
N SER A 231 3.43 -13.64 1.88
CA SER A 231 3.84 -14.99 2.26
C SER A 231 4.30 -15.86 1.07
N ASP A 232 4.81 -17.04 1.39
CA ASP A 232 5.15 -18.06 0.41
C ASP A 232 3.96 -18.98 0.07
N GLU A 233 2.73 -18.68 0.56
CA GLU A 233 1.52 -19.45 0.27
C GLU A 233 0.98 -19.20 -1.16
N CYS A 234 1.42 -18.12 -1.82
CA CYS A 234 1.01 -17.77 -3.18
C CYS A 234 2.20 -17.57 -4.15
N PRO A 235 3.11 -18.54 -4.29
CA PRO A 235 4.36 -18.37 -5.03
C PRO A 235 4.18 -18.16 -6.53
N PHE A 236 3.04 -18.56 -7.09
CA PHE A 236 2.72 -18.41 -8.51
C PHE A 236 1.86 -17.17 -8.81
N MET A 237 1.62 -16.32 -7.79
CA MET A 237 0.78 -15.12 -7.89
C MET A 237 1.64 -13.88 -8.12
N THR A 238 1.69 -13.38 -9.36
CA THR A 238 2.35 -12.11 -9.71
C THR A 238 1.54 -11.37 -10.77
N GLY A 239 1.49 -10.05 -10.71
CA GLY A 239 0.65 -9.21 -11.57
C GLY A 239 -0.84 -9.29 -11.25
N ALA A 240 -1.22 -9.94 -10.15
CA ALA A 240 -2.61 -10.10 -9.74
C ALA A 240 -3.15 -8.83 -9.07
N GLU A 241 -4.47 -8.69 -9.15
CA GLU A 241 -5.27 -7.68 -8.46
C GLU A 241 -6.18 -8.39 -7.45
N MET A 242 -6.02 -8.07 -6.17
CA MET A 242 -6.80 -8.65 -5.09
C MET A 242 -7.78 -7.61 -4.55
N LEU A 243 -9.07 -7.81 -4.81
CA LEU A 243 -10.15 -6.98 -4.31
C LEU A 243 -10.43 -7.29 -2.84
N VAL A 244 -10.52 -6.25 -2.01
CA VAL A 244 -10.95 -6.29 -0.62
C VAL A 244 -11.95 -5.16 -0.43
N ASP A 245 -13.13 -5.28 -1.05
CA ASP A 245 -14.03 -4.17 -1.30
C ASP A 245 -15.48 -4.43 -0.84
N GLY A 246 -15.74 -5.56 -0.15
CA GLY A 246 -17.09 -5.93 0.29
C GLY A 246 -18.07 -6.11 -0.87
N GLY A 247 -17.55 -6.40 -2.07
CA GLY A 247 -18.34 -6.60 -3.28
C GLY A 247 -18.70 -5.31 -4.04
N ALA A 248 -18.12 -4.17 -3.67
CA ALA A 248 -18.47 -2.87 -4.28
C ALA A 248 -18.33 -2.85 -5.81
N LEU A 249 -17.32 -3.54 -6.36
CA LEU A 249 -17.10 -3.64 -7.81
C LEU A 249 -17.82 -4.83 -8.47
N SER A 250 -18.57 -5.62 -7.71
CA SER A 250 -19.28 -6.81 -8.21
C SER A 250 -20.78 -6.57 -8.39
N ILE A 251 -21.29 -5.37 -8.12
CA ILE A 251 -22.70 -5.03 -8.24
C ILE A 251 -23.04 -4.82 -9.72
N HIS A 252 -24.10 -5.49 -10.18
CA HIS A 252 -24.66 -5.21 -11.50
C HIS A 252 -25.34 -3.82 -11.48
N PRO A 253 -25.12 -2.95 -12.51
CA PRO A 253 -25.81 -1.67 -12.62
C PRO A 253 -27.33 -1.92 -12.74
N GLY A 254 -28.09 -1.67 -11.68
CA GLY A 254 -29.54 -1.87 -11.63
C GLY A 254 -30.04 -2.75 -10.48
N PHE A 255 -29.15 -3.16 -9.58
CA PHE A 255 -29.49 -3.82 -8.32
C PHE A 255 -28.85 -3.12 -7.13
#